data_a392e2caa65a27bd8c56c2960bbe3f86
#
_entry.id   a392e2caa65a27bd8c56c2960bbe3f86
#
_cell.length_a   1.000
_cell.length_b   1.000
_cell.length_c   1.000
_cell.angle_alpha   90.00
_cell.angle_beta   90.00
_cell.angle_gamma   90.00
#
_symmetry.space_group_name_H-M   'P 1'
#
loop_
_entity.id
_entity.type
_entity.pdbx_description
1 polymer ?
#
loop_
_entity_poly.entity_id
_entity_poly.type
_entity_poly.pdbx_seq_one_letter_code
_entity_poly.pdbx_strand_id
1 'polypeptide(L)'
;MCIRDSTRTVPLTDDLFDYDSHCMLNLRSKTLAIVEKDTGRAVRCNIEGYPYVLIWSKPENPYRFVCIEPWHSLPGEENGPLTWEDRPCAAALHPGETWSTTLCTTFER
;
A
#
# COMPACT_ATOMS: atom_id res chain seq x y z
N MET A 1 -8.84 -2.45 -7.76
CA MET A 1 -9.56 -1.15 -7.83
C MET A 1 -8.62 -0.05 -7.35
N CYS A 2 -8.37 1.00 -8.14
CA CYS A 2 -7.51 2.09 -7.70
C CYS A 2 -8.34 3.17 -7.02
N ILE A 3 -8.08 3.43 -5.75
CA ILE A 3 -8.71 4.50 -5.00
C ILE A 3 -7.81 5.74 -5.14
N ARG A 4 -8.35 6.83 -5.65
CA ARG A 4 -7.67 8.13 -5.62
C ARG A 4 -7.90 8.78 -4.27
N ASP A 5 -6.97 9.64 -3.84
CA ASP A 5 -6.95 10.35 -2.55
C ASP A 5 -8.13 11.34 -2.39
N SER A 6 -9.36 10.83 -2.57
CA SER A 6 -10.60 11.62 -2.48
C SER A 6 -11.25 11.59 -1.10
N THR A 7 -10.82 10.64 -0.25
CA THR A 7 -11.35 10.49 1.11
C THR A 7 -10.20 10.34 2.11
N ARG A 8 -10.42 10.79 3.34
CA ARG A 8 -9.43 10.65 4.43
C ARG A 8 -9.58 9.34 5.20
N THR A 9 -10.71 8.68 5.06
CA THR A 9 -11.04 7.48 5.83
C THR A 9 -11.74 6.48 4.94
N VAL A 10 -11.28 5.24 4.97
CA VAL A 10 -11.91 4.10 4.32
C VAL A 10 -12.38 3.15 5.42
N PRO A 11 -13.68 2.93 5.59
CA PRO A 11 -14.17 1.93 6.53
C PRO A 11 -13.76 0.53 6.08
N LEU A 12 -13.28 -0.29 7.00
CA LEU A 12 -13.01 -1.70 6.75
C LEU A 12 -14.34 -2.47 6.86
N THR A 13 -15.10 -2.49 5.77
CA THR A 13 -16.35 -3.27 5.66
C THR A 13 -16.06 -4.71 5.30
N ASP A 14 -17.00 -5.62 5.61
CA ASP A 14 -16.81 -7.05 5.43
C ASP A 14 -16.58 -7.48 3.97
N ASP A 15 -17.00 -6.65 3.01
CA ASP A 15 -16.90 -6.86 1.56
C ASP A 15 -15.73 -6.09 0.91
N LEU A 16 -14.96 -5.32 1.70
CA LEU A 16 -13.94 -4.42 1.14
C LEU A 16 -12.90 -5.16 0.28
N PHE A 17 -12.55 -6.39 0.65
CA PHE A 17 -11.51 -7.17 -0.03
C PHE A 17 -12.05 -8.33 -0.86
N ASP A 18 -13.35 -8.39 -1.15
CA ASP A 18 -13.97 -9.47 -1.93
C ASP A 18 -13.39 -9.59 -3.35
N TYR A 19 -12.92 -8.46 -3.89
CA TYR A 19 -12.35 -8.35 -5.22
C TYR A 19 -10.83 -8.09 -5.20
N ASP A 20 -10.13 -8.57 -4.16
CA ASP A 20 -8.68 -8.42 -4.01
C ASP A 20 -8.26 -7.10 -3.33
N SER A 21 -6.97 -6.76 -3.43
CA SER A 21 -6.34 -5.59 -2.83
C SER A 21 -6.86 -4.26 -3.39
N HIS A 22 -6.77 -3.22 -2.58
CA HIS A 22 -6.96 -1.85 -3.04
C HIS A 22 -5.61 -1.18 -3.25
N CYS A 23 -5.29 -0.91 -4.51
CA CYS A 23 -4.08 -0.20 -4.89
C CYS A 23 -4.36 1.31 -4.95
N MET A 24 -3.62 2.07 -4.17
CA MET A 24 -3.67 3.52 -4.11
C MET A 24 -2.45 4.10 -4.80
N LEU A 25 -2.66 5.10 -5.65
CA LEU A 25 -1.66 5.71 -6.50
C LEU A 25 -1.58 7.21 -6.22
N ASN A 26 -0.38 7.76 -6.28
CA ASN A 26 -0.16 9.20 -6.20
C ASN A 26 -0.85 9.85 -4.98
N LEU A 27 -0.77 9.18 -3.84
CA LEU A 27 -1.33 9.71 -2.60
C LEU A 27 -0.64 11.02 -2.21
N ARG A 28 -1.43 12.02 -1.84
CA ARG A 28 -0.92 13.26 -1.22
C ARG A 28 -0.63 13.08 0.26
N SER A 29 -1.22 12.07 0.86
CA SER A 29 -1.01 11.69 2.25
C SER A 29 0.41 11.16 2.44
N LYS A 30 1.08 11.57 3.51
CA LYS A 30 2.41 11.08 3.88
C LYS A 30 2.36 9.85 4.78
N THR A 31 1.18 9.55 5.33
CA THR A 31 0.98 8.41 6.22
C THR A 31 -0.33 7.72 5.91
N LEU A 32 -0.35 6.41 6.15
CA LEU A 32 -1.55 5.59 6.19
C LEU A 32 -1.62 4.87 7.54
N ALA A 33 -2.80 4.81 8.14
CA ALA A 33 -2.97 4.14 9.43
C ALA A 33 -4.19 3.22 9.42
N ILE A 34 -4.06 2.09 10.11
CA ILE A 34 -5.19 1.30 10.59
C ILE A 34 -5.53 1.80 11.99
N VAL A 35 -6.78 2.18 12.20
CA VAL A 35 -7.25 2.75 13.46
C VAL A 35 -8.37 1.88 14.02
N GLU A 36 -8.21 1.46 15.27
CA GLU A 36 -9.27 0.79 16.02
C GLU A 36 -10.33 1.81 16.44
N LYS A 37 -11.57 1.60 16.00
CA LYS A 37 -12.63 2.59 16.13
C LYS A 37 -12.96 2.95 17.58
N ASP A 38 -13.00 1.97 18.47
CA ASP A 38 -13.49 2.15 19.82
C ASP A 38 -12.45 2.75 20.78
N THR A 39 -11.17 2.50 20.53
CA THR A 39 -10.08 2.92 21.41
C THR A 39 -9.23 4.03 20.82
N GLY A 40 -9.26 4.19 19.50
CA GLY A 40 -8.37 5.10 18.78
C GLY A 40 -6.93 4.58 18.63
N ARG A 41 -6.62 3.39 19.15
CA ARG A 41 -5.30 2.79 18.92
C ARG A 41 -5.03 2.63 17.43
N ALA A 42 -3.80 2.88 17.02
CA ALA A 42 -3.47 2.84 15.61
C ALA A 42 -2.10 2.23 15.34
N VAL A 43 -1.99 1.66 14.15
CA VAL A 43 -0.71 1.33 13.50
C VAL A 43 -0.59 2.25 12.29
N ARG A 44 0.40 3.12 12.31
CA ARG A 44 0.64 4.15 11.29
C ARG A 44 1.92 3.87 10.53
N CYS A 45 1.84 3.78 9.22
CA CYS A 45 2.99 3.67 8.32
C CYS A 45 3.30 5.01 7.65
N ASN A 46 4.56 5.40 7.62
CA ASN A 46 5.02 6.45 6.73
C ASN A 46 5.09 5.88 5.31
N ILE A 47 4.36 6.51 4.38
CA ILE A 47 4.26 6.11 2.98
C ILE A 47 4.86 7.16 2.03
N GLU A 48 5.51 8.18 2.58
CA GLU A 48 6.17 9.20 1.78
C GLU A 48 7.31 8.59 0.94
N GLY A 49 7.31 8.89 -0.35
CA GLY A 49 8.29 8.33 -1.30
C GLY A 49 7.90 7.01 -1.93
N TYR A 50 6.82 6.39 -1.50
CA TYR A 50 6.29 5.20 -2.15
C TYR A 50 5.25 5.58 -3.21
N PRO A 51 5.47 5.25 -4.49
CA PRO A 51 4.53 5.59 -5.56
C PRO A 51 3.20 4.82 -5.46
N TYR A 52 3.23 3.67 -4.81
CA TYR A 52 2.06 2.80 -4.64
C TYR A 52 1.91 2.38 -3.19
N VAL A 53 0.67 2.30 -2.72
CA VAL A 53 0.34 1.69 -1.43
C VAL A 53 -0.85 0.78 -1.63
N LEU A 54 -0.71 -0.48 -1.26
CA LEU A 54 -1.79 -1.42 -1.28
C LEU A 54 -2.29 -1.66 0.13
N ILE A 55 -3.59 -1.85 0.27
CA ILE A 55 -4.19 -2.46 1.44
C ILE A 55 -4.86 -3.76 1.03
N TRP A 56 -4.69 -4.78 1.84
CA TRP A 56 -5.24 -6.09 1.57
C TRP A 56 -5.56 -6.87 2.85
N SER A 57 -6.56 -7.68 2.76
CA SER A 57 -6.83 -8.77 3.71
C SER A 57 -7.42 -9.96 2.97
N LYS A 58 -7.29 -11.13 3.55
CA LYS A 58 -8.02 -12.29 3.06
C LYS A 58 -9.53 -12.05 3.24
N PRO A 59 -10.35 -12.27 2.20
CA PRO A 59 -11.80 -12.18 2.32
C PRO A 59 -12.31 -13.17 3.39
N GLU A 60 -12.72 -12.65 4.50
CA GLU A 60 -13.37 -13.39 5.59
C GLU A 60 -14.03 -12.40 6.57
N ASN A 61 -15.05 -12.83 7.25
CA ASN A 61 -15.76 -12.00 8.21
C ASN A 61 -15.71 -12.65 9.61
N PRO A 62 -15.19 -11.96 10.66
CA PRO A 62 -14.47 -10.69 10.58
C PRO A 62 -13.04 -10.85 10.07
N TYR A 63 -12.47 -9.79 9.51
CA TYR A 63 -11.05 -9.78 9.13
C TYR A 63 -10.16 -9.99 10.36
N ARG A 64 -9.15 -10.86 10.20
CA ARG A 64 -8.19 -11.16 11.27
C ARG A 64 -6.95 -10.30 11.20
N PHE A 65 -6.67 -9.72 10.05
CA PHE A 65 -5.52 -8.85 9.81
C PHE A 65 -5.82 -7.91 8.64
N VAL A 66 -5.06 -6.85 8.53
CA VAL A 66 -5.03 -5.99 7.34
C VAL A 66 -3.56 -5.66 7.05
N CYS A 67 -3.15 -5.85 5.81
CA CYS A 67 -1.84 -5.46 5.33
C CYS A 67 -1.84 -4.00 4.88
N ILE A 68 -0.78 -3.27 5.20
CA ILE A 68 -0.41 -2.00 4.58
C ILE A 68 0.89 -2.27 3.82
N GLU A 69 0.87 -2.13 2.52
CA GLU A 69 1.95 -2.54 1.63
C GLU A 69 2.42 -1.36 0.77
N PRO A 70 3.40 -0.57 1.25
CA PRO A 70 4.05 0.44 0.42
C PRO A 70 4.98 -0.23 -0.60
N TRP A 71 4.77 0.07 -1.89
CA TRP A 71 5.52 -0.55 -2.98
C TRP A 71 6.21 0.49 -3.85
N HIS A 72 7.43 0.18 -4.30
CA HIS A 72 8.18 1.01 -5.25
C HIS A 72 7.89 0.67 -6.70
N SER A 73 7.40 -0.53 -6.97
CA SER A 73 7.00 -0.97 -8.32
C SER A 73 5.78 -1.88 -8.21
N LEU A 74 5.07 -2.05 -9.30
CA LEU A 74 3.95 -2.98 -9.40
C LEU A 74 4.35 -4.25 -10.15
N PRO A 75 3.63 -5.37 -9.93
CA PRO A 75 3.65 -6.50 -10.84
C PRO A 75 3.34 -6.02 -12.26
N GLY A 76 3.83 -6.73 -13.27
CA GLY A 76 3.48 -6.46 -14.66
C GLY A 76 1.97 -6.61 -14.90
N GLU A 77 1.46 -5.91 -15.89
CA GLU A 77 0.11 -6.12 -16.38
C GLU A 77 0.01 -7.45 -17.14
N GLU A 78 -1.18 -8.05 -17.17
CA GLU A 78 -1.41 -9.36 -17.78
C GLU A 78 -0.95 -9.44 -19.26
N ASN A 79 -1.09 -8.35 -20.00
CA ASN A 79 -0.65 -8.21 -21.39
C ASN A 79 0.42 -7.13 -21.58
N GLY A 80 1.09 -6.75 -20.49
CA GLY A 80 2.11 -5.71 -20.49
C GLY A 80 3.50 -6.24 -20.86
N PRO A 81 4.52 -5.36 -20.82
CA PRO A 81 5.90 -5.73 -21.07
C PRO A 81 6.38 -6.83 -20.12
N LEU A 82 7.13 -7.79 -20.65
CA LEU A 82 7.67 -8.92 -19.88
C LEU A 82 9.01 -8.59 -19.19
N THR A 83 9.64 -7.48 -19.58
CA THR A 83 10.93 -7.06 -19.04
C THR A 83 10.78 -6.28 -17.75
N TRP A 84 11.74 -6.41 -16.85
CA TRP A 84 11.74 -5.67 -15.57
C TRP A 84 11.89 -4.17 -15.78
N GLU A 85 12.68 -3.77 -16.76
CA GLU A 85 13.00 -2.39 -17.09
C GLU A 85 11.76 -1.58 -17.50
N ASP A 86 10.80 -2.24 -18.11
CA ASP A 86 9.58 -1.61 -18.62
C ASP A 86 8.46 -1.51 -17.57
N ARG A 87 8.69 -2.05 -16.37
CA ARG A 87 7.69 -1.95 -15.28
C ARG A 87 7.63 -0.53 -14.71
N PRO A 88 6.42 -0.05 -14.39
CA PRO A 88 6.27 1.25 -13.76
C PRO A 88 7.12 1.38 -12.49
N CYS A 89 7.87 2.47 -12.39
CA CYS A 89 8.74 2.77 -11.25
C CYS A 89 9.81 1.71 -10.96
N ALA A 90 10.19 0.89 -11.94
CA ALA A 90 11.32 -0.01 -11.79
C ALA A 90 12.60 0.78 -11.55
N ALA A 91 13.39 0.37 -10.58
CA ALA A 91 14.71 0.96 -10.29
C ALA A 91 15.80 0.11 -10.94
N ALA A 92 16.67 0.76 -11.72
CA ALA A 92 17.86 0.15 -12.27
C ALA A 92 19.10 0.64 -11.50
N LEU A 93 19.97 -0.29 -11.12
CA LEU A 93 21.23 -0.01 -10.46
C LEU A 93 22.40 -0.52 -11.30
N HIS A 94 23.39 0.33 -11.52
CA HIS A 94 24.65 -0.11 -12.11
C HIS A 94 25.55 -0.79 -11.07
N PRO A 95 26.51 -1.60 -11.50
CA PRO A 95 27.47 -2.19 -10.59
C PRO A 95 28.16 -1.14 -9.71
N GLY A 96 28.12 -1.35 -8.39
CA GLY A 96 28.69 -0.41 -7.40
C GLY A 96 27.73 0.67 -6.89
N GLU A 97 26.55 0.81 -7.48
CA GLU A 97 25.51 1.70 -6.95
C GLU A 97 24.74 1.07 -5.79
N THR A 98 24.23 1.90 -4.91
CA THR A 98 23.41 1.48 -3.76
C THR A 98 22.08 2.21 -3.80
N TRP A 99 21.01 1.48 -3.60
CA TRP A 99 19.67 2.03 -3.36
C TRP A 99 19.22 1.65 -1.96
N SER A 100 18.55 2.57 -1.29
CA SER A 100 18.00 2.32 0.05
C SER A 100 16.61 2.90 0.18
N THR A 101 15.80 2.26 1.02
CA THR A 101 14.50 2.78 1.43
C THR A 101 14.30 2.52 2.91
N THR A 102 13.42 3.28 3.53
CA THR A 102 13.09 3.11 4.95
C THR A 102 11.59 3.03 5.12
N LEU A 103 11.12 1.93 5.68
CA LEU A 103 9.74 1.79 6.14
C LEU A 103 9.69 2.11 7.63
N CYS A 104 8.92 3.13 7.98
CA CYS A 104 8.72 3.54 9.37
C CYS A 104 7.28 3.25 9.79
N THR A 105 7.13 2.48 10.87
CA THR A 105 5.83 2.14 11.44
C THR A 105 5.78 2.61 12.90
N THR A 106 4.71 3.29 13.26
CA THR A 106 4.45 3.80 14.61
C THR A 106 3.23 3.12 15.21
N PHE A 107 3.34 2.70 16.45
CA PHE A 107 2.24 2.14 17.23
C PHE A 107 1.73 3.22 18.18
N GLU A 108 0.48 3.61 18.01
CA GLU A 108 -0.20 4.66 18.79
C GLU A 108 -1.17 4.01 19.77
N ARG A 109 -1.15 4.48 21.03
CA ARG A 109 -2.02 4.00 22.12
C ARG A 109 -3.16 4.97 22.38
#